data_00de56f89f9ab36f8c2b4fc9c456caf0
#
_entry.id   00de56f89f9ab36f8c2b4fc9c456caf0
#
_cell.length_a   1.000
_cell.length_b   1.000
_cell.length_c   1.000
_cell.angle_alpha   90.00
_cell.angle_beta   90.00
_cell.angle_gamma   90.00
#
_symmetry.space_group_name_H-M   'P 1'
#
loop_
_entity.id
_entity.type
_entity.pdbx_description
1 polymer ?
#
loop_
_entity_poly.entity_id
_entity_poly.type
_entity_poly.pdbx_seq_one_letter_code
_entity_poly.pdbx_strand_id
1 'polypeptide(L)'
;MFPEQTKTIFLDGRVRVGVGDITREAVDAVVNAANSTLLGGGGVDGAIHRAGGPSILEECREIRRTQHPGGLPTGEAVITTAGLLPARHVIHTVGPIYGREGGREAELLASAYRNSLVLAAAHALASVAFPSISTGAYSYPREEAATVASRSIAEFLNEDGTVREVRLVFFSKGDMNVFLRNHQFDS
;
A
#
# COMPACT_ATOMS: atom_id res chain seq x y z
N MET A 1 13.25 -0.09 9.43
CA MET A 1 13.99 1.21 9.47
C MET A 1 14.88 1.28 8.24
N PHE A 2 14.65 2.27 7.37
CA PHE A 2 15.52 2.49 6.21
C PHE A 2 16.95 2.87 6.67
N PRO A 3 18.02 2.31 6.04
CA PRO A 3 19.35 2.88 6.22
C PRO A 3 19.33 4.35 5.76
N GLU A 4 19.94 5.24 6.51
CA GLU A 4 19.94 6.70 6.28
C GLU A 4 20.37 7.14 4.86
N GLN A 5 21.11 6.32 4.14
CA GLN A 5 21.73 6.66 2.84
C GLN A 5 20.83 6.43 1.61
N THR A 6 19.58 5.96 1.77
CA THR A 6 18.68 5.63 0.64
C THR A 6 17.27 6.22 0.82
N LYS A 7 17.16 7.34 1.51
CA LYS A 7 15.86 7.93 1.85
C LYS A 7 15.68 9.28 1.17
N THR A 8 14.68 9.40 0.32
CA THR A 8 14.25 10.68 -0.25
C THR A 8 12.97 11.14 0.45
N ILE A 9 12.86 12.44 0.72
CA ILE A 9 11.78 13.03 1.52
C ILE A 9 11.07 14.08 0.67
N PHE A 10 9.74 14.10 0.73
CA PHE A 10 8.86 15.01 0.01
C PHE A 10 7.77 15.58 0.93
N LEU A 11 7.07 16.61 0.47
CA LEU A 11 5.93 17.24 1.13
C LEU A 11 6.23 17.57 2.60
N ASP A 12 7.27 18.37 2.83
CA ASP A 12 7.70 18.83 4.17
C ASP A 12 7.92 17.69 5.18
N GLY A 13 8.42 16.56 4.71
CA GLY A 13 8.71 15.42 5.55
C GLY A 13 7.59 14.39 5.70
N ARG A 14 6.42 14.67 5.13
CA ARG A 14 5.24 13.79 5.22
C ARG A 14 5.35 12.54 4.35
N VAL A 15 6.15 12.56 3.29
CA VAL A 15 6.38 11.39 2.43
C VAL A 15 7.84 10.99 2.45
N ARG A 16 8.10 9.72 2.66
CA ARG A 16 9.42 9.11 2.68
C ARG A 16 9.51 7.96 1.70
N VAL A 17 10.49 7.99 0.81
CA VAL A 17 10.71 6.97 -0.21
C VAL A 17 12.02 6.25 0.08
N GLY A 18 12.02 4.93 0.11
CA GLY A 18 13.23 4.17 0.39
C GLY A 18 13.13 2.69 -0.01
N VAL A 19 14.29 2.02 0.04
CA VAL A 19 14.40 0.57 -0.15
C VAL A 19 14.37 -0.12 1.21
N GLY A 20 13.58 -1.17 1.34
CA GLY A 20 13.48 -1.92 2.59
C GLY A 20 12.54 -3.11 2.52
N ASP A 21 12.39 -3.72 3.68
CA ASP A 21 11.42 -4.78 3.91
C ASP A 21 10.20 -4.19 4.64
N ILE A 22 9.07 -4.11 3.95
CA ILE A 22 7.86 -3.51 4.49
C ILE A 22 7.35 -4.24 5.75
N THR A 23 7.69 -5.52 5.92
CA THR A 23 7.30 -6.31 7.10
C THR A 23 8.05 -5.90 8.37
N ARG A 24 9.06 -5.04 8.25
CA ARG A 24 9.86 -4.51 9.36
C ARG A 24 9.54 -3.04 9.68
N GLU A 25 8.60 -2.45 8.97
CA GLU A 25 8.23 -1.05 9.19
C GLU A 25 7.41 -0.90 10.49
N ALA A 26 7.97 -0.14 11.43
CA ALA A 26 7.28 0.26 12.65
C ALA A 26 6.44 1.51 12.36
N VAL A 27 5.21 1.29 11.91
CA VAL A 27 4.21 2.31 11.55
C VAL A 27 2.85 1.91 12.13
N ASP A 28 1.86 2.81 12.07
CA ASP A 28 0.52 2.46 12.52
C ASP A 28 -0.13 1.42 11.58
N ALA A 29 0.04 1.57 10.26
CA ALA A 29 -0.46 0.60 9.31
C ALA A 29 0.55 0.28 8.20
N VAL A 30 0.63 -1.00 7.83
CA VAL A 30 1.28 -1.48 6.62
C VAL A 30 0.19 -1.83 5.60
N VAL A 31 0.33 -1.33 4.37
CA VAL A 31 -0.58 -1.69 3.28
C VAL A 31 -0.09 -2.97 2.61
N ASN A 32 -1.01 -3.90 2.43
CA ASN A 32 -0.80 -5.14 1.68
C ASN A 32 -1.43 -5.02 0.30
N ALA A 33 -0.66 -5.32 -0.74
CA ALA A 33 -1.16 -5.52 -2.10
C ALA A 33 -1.76 -6.93 -2.19
N ALA A 34 -3.01 -7.06 -1.76
CA ALA A 34 -3.74 -8.32 -1.72
C ALA A 34 -4.35 -8.67 -3.09
N ASN A 35 -4.77 -9.91 -3.25
CA ASN A 35 -5.73 -10.27 -4.29
C ASN A 35 -7.17 -10.25 -3.74
N SER A 36 -8.16 -10.35 -4.62
CA SER A 36 -9.58 -10.26 -4.25
C SER A 36 -10.04 -11.32 -3.26
N THR A 37 -9.34 -12.45 -3.17
CA THR A 37 -9.71 -13.52 -2.23
C THR A 37 -9.41 -13.18 -0.79
N LEU A 38 -8.44 -12.29 -0.50
CA LEU A 38 -7.90 -11.98 0.84
C LEU A 38 -7.29 -13.19 1.57
N LEU A 39 -7.04 -14.29 0.86
CA LEU A 39 -6.59 -15.55 1.48
C LEU A 39 -5.08 -15.78 1.37
N GLY A 40 -4.32 -14.72 1.12
CA GLY A 40 -2.89 -14.80 0.94
C GLY A 40 -2.50 -15.04 -0.53
N GLY A 41 -1.21 -15.03 -0.80
CA GLY A 41 -0.64 -15.21 -2.13
C GLY A 41 0.88 -15.14 -2.12
N GLY A 42 1.46 -14.73 -3.22
CA GLY A 42 2.90 -14.53 -3.37
C GLY A 42 3.34 -13.07 -3.11
N GLY A 43 4.60 -12.78 -3.39
CA GLY A 43 5.15 -11.44 -3.29
C GLY A 43 5.00 -10.82 -1.91
N VAL A 44 4.63 -9.53 -1.86
CA VAL A 44 4.45 -8.80 -0.60
C VAL A 44 3.32 -9.38 0.25
N ASP A 45 2.24 -9.85 -0.36
CA ASP A 45 1.11 -10.49 0.33
C ASP A 45 1.58 -11.72 1.12
N GLY A 46 2.31 -12.63 0.47
CA GLY A 46 2.91 -13.78 1.13
C GLY A 46 3.92 -13.42 2.23
N ALA A 47 4.71 -12.37 2.04
CA ALA A 47 5.68 -11.91 3.04
C ALA A 47 4.97 -11.37 4.29
N ILE A 48 3.92 -10.56 4.12
CA ILE A 48 3.13 -10.00 5.23
C ILE A 48 2.44 -11.12 6.02
N HIS A 49 1.79 -12.07 5.35
CA HIS A 49 1.15 -13.19 6.03
C HIS A 49 2.13 -14.08 6.78
N ARG A 50 3.30 -14.38 6.20
CA ARG A 50 4.34 -15.18 6.90
C ARG A 50 4.90 -14.47 8.12
N ALA A 51 5.21 -13.18 8.00
CA ALA A 51 5.79 -12.40 9.09
C ALA A 51 4.76 -12.06 10.19
N GLY A 52 3.52 -11.80 9.82
CA GLY A 52 2.44 -11.44 10.75
C GLY A 52 1.78 -12.62 11.45
N GLY A 53 1.98 -13.83 10.94
CA GLY A 53 1.40 -15.04 11.53
C GLY A 53 -0.09 -15.24 11.18
N PRO A 54 -0.74 -16.26 11.78
CA PRO A 54 -2.05 -16.76 11.36
C PRO A 54 -3.22 -15.81 11.63
N SER A 55 -3.13 -14.92 12.61
CA SER A 55 -4.23 -14.03 12.98
C SER A 55 -4.69 -13.11 11.86
N ILE A 56 -3.77 -12.65 10.99
CA ILE A 56 -4.12 -11.83 9.82
C ILE A 56 -5.04 -12.62 8.88
N LEU A 57 -4.69 -13.87 8.58
CA LEU A 57 -5.49 -14.72 7.69
C LEU A 57 -6.86 -15.07 8.30
N GLU A 58 -6.92 -15.27 9.60
CA GLU A 58 -8.18 -15.53 10.32
C GLU A 58 -9.15 -14.36 10.19
N GLU A 59 -8.68 -13.13 10.41
CA GLU A 59 -9.49 -11.93 10.20
C GLU A 59 -9.88 -11.72 8.74
N CYS A 60 -8.96 -11.97 7.79
CA CYS A 60 -9.27 -11.92 6.36
C CYS A 60 -10.39 -12.91 5.97
N ARG A 61 -10.38 -14.12 6.53
CA ARG A 61 -11.45 -15.12 6.32
C ARG A 61 -12.79 -14.62 6.86
N GLU A 62 -12.79 -14.00 8.05
CA GLU A 62 -14.00 -13.44 8.64
C GLU A 62 -14.54 -12.28 7.78
N ILE A 63 -13.69 -11.37 7.31
CA ILE A 63 -14.08 -10.29 6.39
C ILE A 63 -14.68 -10.89 5.09
N ARG A 64 -14.03 -11.91 4.52
CA ARG A 64 -14.53 -12.61 3.34
C ARG A 64 -15.91 -13.23 3.58
N ARG A 65 -16.12 -13.81 4.73
CA ARG A 65 -17.40 -14.46 5.08
C ARG A 65 -18.53 -13.47 5.30
N THR A 66 -18.25 -12.30 5.93
CA THR A 66 -19.28 -11.39 6.46
C THR A 66 -19.50 -10.15 5.61
N GLN A 67 -18.44 -9.59 5.03
CA GLN A 67 -18.48 -8.28 4.36
C GLN A 67 -18.30 -8.40 2.83
N HIS A 68 -17.43 -9.31 2.39
CA HIS A 68 -17.07 -9.46 0.98
C HIS A 68 -17.16 -10.92 0.50
N PRO A 69 -18.32 -11.59 0.56
CA PRO A 69 -18.43 -12.99 0.19
C PRO A 69 -18.03 -13.27 -1.27
N GLY A 70 -18.20 -12.30 -2.17
CA GLY A 70 -17.76 -12.38 -3.57
C GLY A 70 -16.29 -12.01 -3.82
N GLY A 71 -15.56 -11.54 -2.82
CA GLY A 71 -14.20 -11.00 -2.94
C GLY A 71 -14.14 -9.50 -2.66
N LEU A 72 -12.97 -9.03 -2.25
CA LEU A 72 -12.71 -7.60 -2.16
C LEU A 72 -12.58 -7.02 -3.58
N PRO A 73 -13.42 -6.04 -3.97
CA PRO A 73 -13.33 -5.45 -5.30
C PRO A 73 -12.01 -4.72 -5.53
N THR A 74 -11.56 -4.64 -6.79
CA THR A 74 -10.40 -3.83 -7.18
C THR A 74 -10.60 -2.37 -6.78
N GLY A 75 -9.59 -1.77 -6.17
CA GLY A 75 -9.60 -0.40 -5.66
C GLY A 75 -10.11 -0.25 -4.23
N GLU A 76 -10.76 -1.26 -3.66
CA GLU A 76 -11.27 -1.25 -2.29
C GLU A 76 -10.20 -1.64 -1.27
N ALA A 77 -10.44 -1.34 0.01
CA ALA A 77 -9.54 -1.64 1.10
C ALA A 77 -10.29 -2.12 2.36
N VAL A 78 -9.67 -3.02 3.11
CA VAL A 78 -10.13 -3.48 4.43
C VAL A 78 -8.97 -3.49 5.41
N ILE A 79 -9.25 -3.48 6.71
CA ILE A 79 -8.24 -3.43 7.76
C ILE A 79 -8.33 -4.65 8.68
N THR A 80 -7.17 -5.15 9.10
CA THR A 80 -7.02 -6.23 10.09
C THR A 80 -5.98 -5.88 11.14
N THR A 81 -5.83 -6.73 12.14
CA THR A 81 -4.63 -6.75 12.99
C THR A 81 -3.36 -6.94 12.16
N ALA A 82 -2.23 -6.51 12.69
CA ALA A 82 -0.91 -6.80 12.09
C ALA A 82 -0.27 -8.08 12.64
N GLY A 83 -0.90 -8.75 13.59
CA GLY A 83 -0.36 -9.96 14.20
C GLY A 83 1.00 -9.71 14.84
N LEU A 84 2.04 -10.41 14.35
CA LEU A 84 3.41 -10.32 14.87
C LEU A 84 4.27 -9.24 14.18
N LEU A 85 3.72 -8.48 13.22
CA LEU A 85 4.45 -7.36 12.59
C LEU A 85 4.70 -6.24 13.60
N PRO A 86 5.76 -5.43 13.40
CA PRO A 86 5.99 -4.22 14.22
C PRO A 86 4.88 -3.16 14.04
N ALA A 87 4.13 -3.20 12.95
CA ALA A 87 2.97 -2.35 12.71
C ALA A 87 1.80 -2.72 13.62
N ARG A 88 0.83 -1.80 13.77
CA ARG A 88 -0.39 -2.04 14.56
C ARG A 88 -1.50 -2.69 13.73
N HIS A 89 -1.58 -2.35 12.45
CA HIS A 89 -2.61 -2.82 11.53
C HIS A 89 -2.02 -3.21 10.17
N VAL A 90 -2.76 -4.05 9.45
CA VAL A 90 -2.57 -4.26 8.00
C VAL A 90 -3.82 -3.74 7.27
N ILE A 91 -3.62 -2.89 6.29
CA ILE A 91 -4.66 -2.47 5.35
C ILE A 91 -4.47 -3.27 4.07
N HIS A 92 -5.44 -4.11 3.73
CA HIS A 92 -5.42 -4.92 2.52
C HIS A 92 -6.16 -4.19 1.41
N THR A 93 -5.52 -3.94 0.30
CA THR A 93 -6.14 -3.34 -0.89
C THR A 93 -5.84 -4.17 -2.13
N VAL A 94 -6.76 -4.18 -3.08
CA VAL A 94 -6.63 -4.90 -4.35
C VAL A 94 -6.35 -3.90 -5.46
N GLY A 95 -5.12 -3.92 -5.97
CA GLY A 95 -4.77 -3.14 -7.14
C GLY A 95 -5.27 -3.77 -8.44
N PRO A 96 -5.36 -2.99 -9.55
CA PRO A 96 -5.78 -3.48 -10.85
C PRO A 96 -4.75 -4.40 -11.49
N ILE A 97 -5.24 -5.35 -12.30
CA ILE A 97 -4.42 -6.12 -13.24
C ILE A 97 -4.33 -5.32 -14.53
N TYR A 98 -3.12 -4.92 -14.93
CA TYR A 98 -2.93 -4.07 -16.11
C TYR A 98 -3.46 -4.74 -17.39
N GLY A 99 -4.23 -3.95 -18.17
CA GLY A 99 -4.87 -4.43 -19.41
C GLY A 99 -6.12 -5.30 -19.20
N ARG A 100 -6.68 -5.38 -17.98
CA ARG A 100 -7.86 -6.20 -17.67
C ARG A 100 -9.03 -5.42 -17.05
N GLU A 101 -8.88 -4.13 -16.85
CA GLU A 101 -9.89 -3.30 -16.17
C GLU A 101 -10.67 -2.38 -17.13
N GLY A 102 -10.61 -2.67 -18.43
CA GLY A 102 -11.37 -1.94 -19.44
C GLY A 102 -10.96 -0.47 -19.60
N GLY A 103 -9.69 -0.15 -19.38
CA GLY A 103 -9.15 1.21 -19.46
C GLY A 103 -9.28 2.02 -18.16
N ARG A 104 -9.74 1.39 -17.07
CA ARG A 104 -9.91 2.02 -15.75
C ARG A 104 -8.72 1.76 -14.80
N GLU A 105 -7.63 1.23 -15.31
CA GLU A 105 -6.48 0.80 -14.49
C GLU A 105 -5.92 1.95 -13.63
N ALA A 106 -5.79 3.16 -14.21
CA ALA A 106 -5.29 4.32 -13.48
C ALA A 106 -6.27 4.78 -12.38
N GLU A 107 -7.57 4.81 -12.67
CA GLU A 107 -8.62 5.12 -11.70
C GLU A 107 -8.62 4.13 -10.52
N LEU A 108 -8.57 2.84 -10.82
CA LEU A 108 -8.60 1.79 -9.80
C LEU A 108 -7.32 1.74 -8.97
N LEU A 109 -6.16 2.02 -9.57
CA LEU A 109 -4.91 2.13 -8.82
C LEU A 109 -4.95 3.36 -7.88
N ALA A 110 -5.44 4.50 -8.36
CA ALA A 110 -5.65 5.69 -7.53
C ALA A 110 -6.60 5.39 -6.36
N SER A 111 -7.70 4.68 -6.62
CA SER A 111 -8.65 4.26 -5.60
C SER A 111 -8.02 3.37 -4.53
N ALA A 112 -7.14 2.42 -4.91
CA ALA A 112 -6.44 1.56 -3.98
C ALA A 112 -5.57 2.37 -2.99
N TYR A 113 -4.83 3.36 -3.47
CA TYR A 113 -4.05 4.27 -2.61
C TYR A 113 -4.97 5.14 -1.74
N ARG A 114 -5.97 5.79 -2.34
CA ARG A 114 -6.87 6.70 -1.63
C ARG A 114 -7.70 5.97 -0.58
N ASN A 115 -8.34 4.85 -0.90
CA ASN A 115 -9.17 4.09 0.03
C ASN A 115 -8.34 3.54 1.20
N SER A 116 -7.09 3.15 0.97
CA SER A 116 -6.18 2.76 2.04
C SER A 116 -5.90 3.92 3.02
N LEU A 117 -5.68 5.13 2.50
CA LEU A 117 -5.44 6.32 3.32
C LEU A 117 -6.72 6.79 4.03
N VAL A 118 -7.88 6.76 3.37
CA VAL A 118 -9.18 7.05 3.98
C VAL A 118 -9.43 6.11 5.16
N LEU A 119 -9.17 4.82 4.97
CA LEU A 119 -9.36 3.83 6.03
C LEU A 119 -8.38 4.05 7.20
N ALA A 120 -7.13 4.41 6.90
CA ALA A 120 -6.15 4.77 7.93
C ALA A 120 -6.62 6.00 8.74
N ALA A 121 -7.08 7.06 8.08
CA ALA A 121 -7.59 8.26 8.73
C ALA A 121 -8.83 7.97 9.60
N ALA A 122 -9.76 7.15 9.10
CA ALA A 122 -10.94 6.73 9.83
C ALA A 122 -10.62 5.96 11.14
N HIS A 123 -9.45 5.31 11.18
CA HIS A 123 -8.93 4.61 12.36
C HIS A 123 -7.93 5.45 13.16
N ALA A 124 -7.82 6.75 12.89
CA ALA A 124 -6.88 7.69 13.52
C ALA A 124 -5.41 7.22 13.48
N LEU A 125 -5.00 6.60 12.37
CA LEU A 125 -3.64 6.12 12.15
C LEU A 125 -2.81 7.25 11.52
N ALA A 126 -1.68 7.58 12.13
CA ALA A 126 -0.84 8.72 11.75
C ALA A 126 0.26 8.36 10.75
N SER A 127 0.65 7.09 10.66
CA SER A 127 1.74 6.63 9.80
C SER A 127 1.35 5.38 9.01
N VAL A 128 1.61 5.39 7.70
CA VAL A 128 1.23 4.33 6.76
C VAL A 128 2.40 3.99 5.84
N ALA A 129 2.73 2.69 5.72
CA ALA A 129 3.72 2.22 4.77
C ALA A 129 3.05 1.50 3.59
N PHE A 130 3.42 1.86 2.38
CA PHE A 130 2.91 1.28 1.13
C PHE A 130 3.99 0.51 0.39
N PRO A 131 3.64 -0.64 -0.19
CA PRO A 131 4.42 -1.26 -1.25
C PRO A 131 4.13 -0.58 -2.59
N SER A 132 4.83 -0.97 -3.64
CA SER A 132 4.46 -0.58 -5.01
C SER A 132 3.29 -1.45 -5.51
N ILE A 133 2.06 -0.95 -5.42
CA ILE A 133 0.84 -1.69 -5.75
C ILE A 133 0.78 -1.97 -7.25
N SER A 134 0.36 -3.19 -7.64
CA SER A 134 0.14 -3.68 -9.01
C SER A 134 1.39 -3.81 -9.90
N THR A 135 2.59 -3.40 -9.46
CA THR A 135 3.79 -3.38 -10.31
C THR A 135 4.55 -4.71 -10.38
N GLY A 136 4.14 -5.71 -9.62
CA GLY A 136 4.66 -7.07 -9.65
C GLY A 136 3.88 -7.95 -10.62
N ALA A 137 3.24 -9.01 -10.10
CA ALA A 137 2.47 -9.98 -10.88
C ALA A 137 1.32 -9.38 -11.71
N TYR A 138 0.80 -8.22 -11.33
CA TYR A 138 -0.27 -7.50 -12.05
C TYR A 138 0.25 -6.63 -13.20
N SER A 139 1.56 -6.56 -13.40
CA SER A 139 2.24 -6.00 -14.58
C SER A 139 1.90 -4.53 -14.89
N TYR A 140 1.49 -3.75 -13.90
CA TYR A 140 1.29 -2.31 -14.11
C TYR A 140 2.64 -1.65 -14.43
N PRO A 141 2.75 -0.82 -15.50
CA PRO A 141 3.98 -0.11 -15.83
C PRO A 141 4.45 0.75 -14.65
N ARG A 142 5.70 0.57 -14.24
CA ARG A 142 6.25 1.20 -13.03
C ARG A 142 6.26 2.73 -13.10
N GLU A 143 6.51 3.28 -14.28
CA GLU A 143 6.51 4.71 -14.54
C GLU A 143 5.13 5.33 -14.35
N GLU A 144 4.11 4.71 -14.94
CA GLU A 144 2.72 5.14 -14.80
C GLU A 144 2.21 4.95 -13.37
N ALA A 145 2.56 3.83 -12.74
CA ALA A 145 2.21 3.58 -11.35
C ALA A 145 2.81 4.62 -10.39
N ALA A 146 4.04 5.07 -10.64
CA ALA A 146 4.69 6.13 -9.86
C ALA A 146 3.90 7.44 -9.94
N THR A 147 3.47 7.82 -11.14
CA THR A 147 2.65 9.02 -11.36
C THR A 147 1.31 8.93 -10.63
N VAL A 148 0.60 7.81 -10.75
CA VAL A 148 -0.71 7.61 -10.10
C VAL A 148 -0.57 7.60 -8.58
N ALA A 149 0.37 6.82 -8.05
CA ALA A 149 0.59 6.70 -6.62
C ALA A 149 0.93 8.04 -5.95
N SER A 150 1.91 8.77 -6.51
CA SER A 150 2.35 10.04 -5.95
C SER A 150 1.27 11.10 -5.98
N ARG A 151 0.51 11.21 -7.08
CA ARG A 151 -0.63 12.13 -7.19
C ARG A 151 -1.69 11.82 -6.15
N SER A 152 -2.13 10.56 -6.06
CA SER A 152 -3.17 10.14 -5.11
C SER A 152 -2.79 10.39 -3.66
N ILE A 153 -1.52 10.13 -3.31
CA ILE A 153 -1.00 10.39 -1.96
C ILE A 153 -0.94 11.90 -1.68
N ALA A 154 -0.42 12.71 -2.61
CA ALA A 154 -0.32 14.15 -2.44
C ALA A 154 -1.70 14.81 -2.29
N GLU A 155 -2.66 14.45 -3.15
CA GLU A 155 -4.03 14.94 -3.07
C GLU A 155 -4.66 14.62 -1.72
N PHE A 156 -4.55 13.36 -1.27
CA PHE A 156 -5.09 12.97 0.04
C PHE A 156 -4.43 13.73 1.19
N LEU A 157 -3.11 13.83 1.21
CA LEU A 157 -2.40 14.53 2.28
C LEU A 157 -2.69 16.03 2.32
N ASN A 158 -3.04 16.65 1.21
CA ASN A 158 -3.47 18.05 1.17
C ASN A 158 -4.86 18.25 1.80
N GLU A 159 -5.72 17.25 1.75
CA GLU A 159 -7.09 17.29 2.28
C GLU A 159 -7.18 16.82 3.75
N ASP A 160 -6.29 15.93 4.17
CA ASP A 160 -6.34 15.26 5.48
C ASP A 160 -5.10 15.55 6.34
N GLY A 161 -5.34 15.85 7.61
CA GLY A 161 -4.29 16.09 8.61
C GLY A 161 -4.06 14.92 9.58
N THR A 162 -4.84 13.85 9.50
CA THR A 162 -4.74 12.69 10.41
C THR A 162 -3.50 11.86 10.06
N VAL A 163 -3.34 11.52 8.79
CA VAL A 163 -2.15 10.82 8.29
C VAL A 163 -1.01 11.82 8.14
N ARG A 164 0.02 11.68 8.98
CA ARG A 164 1.17 12.61 9.04
C ARG A 164 2.39 12.10 8.31
N GLU A 165 2.52 10.78 8.14
CA GLU A 165 3.66 10.16 7.47
C GLU A 165 3.20 9.02 6.55
N VAL A 166 3.65 9.08 5.30
CA VAL A 166 3.53 7.99 4.32
C VAL A 166 4.93 7.52 3.96
N ARG A 167 5.19 6.21 4.06
CA ARG A 167 6.41 5.57 3.61
C ARG A 167 6.15 4.76 2.36
N LEU A 168 6.86 5.04 1.28
CA LEU A 168 6.88 4.21 0.08
C LEU A 168 8.09 3.28 0.15
N VAL A 169 7.84 1.99 0.33
CA VAL A 169 8.86 0.97 0.59
C VAL A 169 9.03 0.11 -0.65
N PHE A 170 10.16 0.28 -1.33
CA PHE A 170 10.52 -0.50 -2.51
C PHE A 170 11.39 -1.69 -2.14
N PHE A 171 11.19 -2.82 -2.81
CA PHE A 171 12.01 -4.01 -2.59
C PHE A 171 13.42 -3.86 -3.21
N SER A 172 13.54 -3.10 -4.31
CA SER A 172 14.79 -2.90 -5.01
C SER A 172 15.11 -1.41 -5.23
N LYS A 173 16.42 -1.10 -5.31
CA LYS A 173 16.89 0.23 -5.68
C LYS A 173 16.50 0.61 -7.10
N GLY A 174 16.40 -0.38 -8.02
CA GLY A 174 15.96 -0.15 -9.39
C GLY A 174 14.53 0.37 -9.44
N ASP A 175 13.61 -0.28 -8.72
CA ASP A 175 12.20 0.13 -8.66
C ASP A 175 12.04 1.51 -7.99
N MET A 176 12.76 1.76 -6.90
CA MET A 176 12.79 3.07 -6.26
C MET A 176 13.26 4.17 -7.23
N ASN A 177 14.31 3.90 -8.01
CA ASN A 177 14.82 4.88 -8.96
C ASN A 177 13.83 5.18 -10.11
N VAL A 178 13.05 4.18 -10.55
CA VAL A 178 11.96 4.42 -11.52
C VAL A 178 10.91 5.33 -10.89
N PHE A 179 10.50 5.06 -9.65
CA PHE A 179 9.57 5.94 -8.93
C PHE A 179 10.11 7.36 -8.81
N LEU A 180 11.35 7.55 -8.37
CA LEU A 180 11.97 8.87 -8.17
C LEU A 180 12.09 9.70 -9.46
N ARG A 181 12.11 9.06 -10.63
CA ARG A 181 12.12 9.76 -11.93
C ARG A 181 10.74 10.14 -12.45
N ASN A 182 9.67 9.54 -11.92
CA ASN A 182 8.32 9.63 -12.50
C ASN A 182 7.25 10.12 -11.50
N HIS A 183 7.61 10.37 -10.24
CA HIS A 183 6.65 10.89 -9.26
C HIS A 183 6.22 12.32 -9.57
N GLN A 184 5.09 12.73 -8.99
CA GLN A 184 4.46 14.05 -9.12
C GLN A 184 4.36 14.78 -7.77
N PHE A 185 5.22 14.45 -6.81
CA PHE A 185 5.30 15.24 -5.58
C PHE A 185 5.94 16.60 -5.91
N ASP A 186 5.31 17.68 -5.44
CA ASP A 186 5.90 19.01 -5.49
C ASP A 186 7.13 19.07 -4.55
N SER A 187 8.12 19.83 -4.99
CA SER A 187 9.43 19.98 -4.30
C SER A 187 9.27 20.82 -3.04
#